data_dca98563eb30ca7e371d44711f503a8d
#
_entry.id   dca98563eb30ca7e371d44711f503a8d
#
_cell.length_a   1.000
_cell.length_b   1.000
_cell.length_c   1.000
_cell.angle_alpha   90.00
_cell.angle_beta   90.00
_cell.angle_gamma   90.00
#
_symmetry.space_group_name_H-M   'P 1'
#
loop_
_entity.id
_entity.type
_entity.pdbx_description
1 polymer ?
#
loop_
_entity_poly.entity_id
_entity_poly.type
_entity_poly.pdbx_seq_one_letter_code
_entity_poly.pdbx_strand_id
1 'polypeptide(L)'
;MTEQAYAQRDFMRKLLVELGGDKELVCAAYAQAERRGVVNRNSDTHGKAPEDYAAALWQDGIKKGWLMMSAPPVVNLVESLSVAELLVLHAQVGEELRGRGVVRSANNPTGDFAEYLFCRAFGWQQAPNSERGHDATGQDGTRYQIKARRIHRRNKSRQLSAIRDIEGGHFDVLAGILFNDDFKVMRAALIPASLVVERSTFIARTNSNRFMLRDEVWAVPGVLDVTAEIKAAEPSL
;
A
#
# COMPACT_ATOMS: atom_id res chain seq x y z
N MET A 1 -24.24 34.91 -21.21
CA MET A 1 -23.47 34.81 -19.96
C MET A 1 -22.27 35.75 -20.06
N THR A 2 -22.00 36.53 -19.06
CA THR A 2 -20.85 37.46 -19.03
C THR A 2 -19.55 36.66 -18.82
N GLU A 3 -18.42 37.20 -19.24
CA GLU A 3 -17.09 36.59 -19.05
C GLU A 3 -16.83 36.24 -17.57
N GLN A 4 -17.32 37.08 -16.65
CA GLN A 4 -17.25 36.88 -15.20
C GLN A 4 -18.07 35.65 -14.73
N ALA A 5 -19.22 35.39 -15.31
CA ALA A 5 -20.04 34.22 -14.99
C ALA A 5 -19.38 32.90 -15.43
N TYR A 6 -18.62 32.92 -16.53
CA TYR A 6 -17.81 31.76 -16.95
C TYR A 6 -16.66 31.48 -15.98
N ALA A 7 -15.95 32.52 -15.54
CA ALA A 7 -14.84 32.38 -14.60
C ALA A 7 -15.30 31.80 -13.26
N GLN A 8 -16.46 32.22 -12.75
CA GLN A 8 -17.02 31.72 -11.48
C GLN A 8 -17.51 30.28 -11.58
N ARG A 9 -18.14 29.92 -12.72
CA ARG A 9 -18.54 28.55 -12.99
C ARG A 9 -17.33 27.62 -13.06
N ASP A 10 -16.26 28.06 -13.70
CA ASP A 10 -15.00 27.31 -13.78
C ASP A 10 -14.32 27.17 -12.42
N PHE A 11 -14.39 28.19 -11.59
CA PHE A 11 -13.90 28.13 -10.20
C PHE A 11 -14.65 27.08 -9.38
N MET A 12 -15.99 27.06 -9.43
CA MET A 12 -16.80 26.06 -8.74
C MET A 12 -16.52 24.64 -9.25
N ARG A 13 -16.34 24.47 -10.57
CA ARG A 13 -15.97 23.18 -11.16
C ARG A 13 -14.62 22.68 -10.67
N LYS A 14 -13.62 23.55 -10.59
CA LYS A 14 -12.30 23.24 -10.04
C LYS A 14 -12.40 22.82 -8.57
N LEU A 15 -13.14 23.56 -7.75
CA LEU A 15 -13.38 23.19 -6.36
C LEU A 15 -14.05 21.79 -6.24
N LEU A 16 -15.05 21.49 -7.07
CA LEU A 16 -15.71 20.17 -7.06
C LEU A 16 -14.72 19.05 -7.39
N VAL A 17 -13.82 19.26 -8.33
CA VAL A 17 -12.79 18.27 -8.70
C VAL A 17 -11.74 18.16 -7.60
N GLU A 18 -11.21 19.27 -7.10
CA GLU A 18 -10.15 19.31 -6.09
C GLU A 18 -10.60 18.72 -4.74
N LEU A 19 -11.87 18.92 -4.38
CA LEU A 19 -12.45 18.44 -3.13
C LEU A 19 -13.22 17.12 -3.30
N GLY A 20 -12.97 16.38 -4.39
CA GLY A 20 -13.49 15.03 -4.62
C GLY A 20 -15.02 14.94 -4.67
N GLY A 21 -15.72 16.05 -4.99
CA GLY A 21 -17.19 16.12 -5.05
C GLY A 21 -17.87 16.26 -3.68
N ASP A 22 -17.12 16.51 -2.61
CA ASP A 22 -17.67 16.78 -1.28
C ASP A 22 -18.40 18.13 -1.26
N LYS A 23 -19.74 18.09 -1.19
CA LYS A 23 -20.59 19.27 -1.28
C LYS A 23 -20.40 20.24 -0.11
N GLU A 24 -20.18 19.72 1.09
CA GLU A 24 -20.05 20.57 2.29
C GLU A 24 -18.74 21.34 2.23
N LEU A 25 -17.64 20.70 1.89
CA LEU A 25 -16.35 21.35 1.70
C LEU A 25 -16.37 22.35 0.54
N VAL A 26 -17.01 22.01 -0.56
CA VAL A 26 -17.17 22.92 -1.73
C VAL A 26 -17.97 24.15 -1.34
N CYS A 27 -19.07 24.00 -0.60
CA CYS A 27 -19.89 25.12 -0.15
C CYS A 27 -19.13 26.01 0.84
N ALA A 28 -18.36 25.43 1.77
CA ALA A 28 -17.53 26.19 2.71
C ALA A 28 -16.42 26.98 1.99
N ALA A 29 -15.74 26.37 1.02
CA ALA A 29 -14.70 27.00 0.22
C ALA A 29 -15.27 28.11 -0.66
N TYR A 30 -16.43 27.89 -1.27
CA TYR A 30 -17.12 28.91 -2.08
C TYR A 30 -17.55 30.11 -1.23
N ALA A 31 -18.15 29.89 -0.06
CA ALA A 31 -18.53 30.96 0.88
C ALA A 31 -17.30 31.75 1.37
N GLN A 32 -16.16 31.13 1.54
CA GLN A 32 -14.91 31.81 1.88
C GLN A 32 -14.40 32.67 0.71
N ALA A 33 -14.46 32.15 -0.53
CA ALA A 33 -14.07 32.90 -1.73
C ALA A 33 -15.00 34.09 -1.98
N GLU A 34 -16.29 33.96 -1.71
CA GLU A 34 -17.29 35.05 -1.78
C GLU A 34 -16.95 36.17 -0.75
N ARG A 35 -16.66 35.79 0.48
CA ARG A 35 -16.24 36.79 1.52
C ARG A 35 -14.95 37.52 1.16
N ARG A 36 -14.07 36.90 0.37
CA ARG A 36 -12.83 37.51 -0.12
C ARG A 36 -13.00 38.30 -1.42
N GLY A 37 -14.22 38.35 -1.98
CA GLY A 37 -14.50 39.01 -3.25
C GLY A 37 -13.95 38.30 -4.50
N VAL A 38 -13.53 37.04 -4.38
CA VAL A 38 -13.03 36.23 -5.51
C VAL A 38 -14.19 35.80 -6.42
N VAL A 39 -15.34 35.53 -5.83
CA VAL A 39 -16.58 35.14 -6.54
C VAL A 39 -17.76 36.02 -6.08
N ASN A 40 -18.78 36.11 -6.95
CA ASN A 40 -19.99 36.89 -6.66
C ASN A 40 -21.25 36.08 -6.96
N ARG A 41 -21.96 35.68 -5.91
CA ARG A 41 -23.18 34.85 -5.98
C ARG A 41 -24.20 35.35 -7.01
N ASN A 42 -24.47 36.64 -7.00
CA ASN A 42 -25.53 37.22 -7.84
C ASN A 42 -25.23 37.15 -9.34
N SER A 43 -23.96 37.12 -9.75
CA SER A 43 -23.59 37.08 -11.14
C SER A 43 -23.48 35.64 -11.70
N ASP A 44 -23.22 34.66 -10.83
CA ASP A 44 -22.94 33.27 -11.25
C ASP A 44 -24.11 32.32 -11.00
N THR A 45 -24.68 32.38 -9.78
CA THR A 45 -25.71 31.40 -9.35
C THR A 45 -27.14 31.83 -9.63
N HIS A 46 -27.35 33.00 -10.24
CA HIS A 46 -28.68 33.59 -10.43
C HIS A 46 -29.49 33.69 -9.12
N GLY A 47 -28.81 34.00 -8.01
CA GLY A 47 -29.42 34.13 -6.69
C GLY A 47 -29.70 32.79 -5.97
N LYS A 48 -29.31 31.64 -6.54
CA LYS A 48 -29.42 30.35 -5.85
C LYS A 48 -28.43 30.26 -4.69
N ALA A 49 -28.80 29.50 -3.68
CA ALA A 49 -27.87 29.16 -2.60
C ALA A 49 -26.66 28.40 -3.13
N PRO A 50 -25.45 28.56 -2.56
CA PRO A 50 -24.26 27.82 -3.00
C PRO A 50 -24.46 26.31 -3.01
N GLU A 51 -25.23 25.76 -2.07
CA GLU A 51 -25.56 24.36 -1.94
C GLU A 51 -26.32 23.83 -3.16
N ASP A 52 -27.36 24.58 -3.60
CA ASP A 52 -28.17 24.20 -4.77
C ASP A 52 -27.38 24.29 -6.06
N TYR A 53 -26.52 25.30 -6.17
CA TYR A 53 -25.64 25.49 -7.31
C TYR A 53 -24.55 24.41 -7.40
N ALA A 54 -23.90 24.10 -6.28
CA ALA A 54 -22.94 23.02 -6.21
C ALA A 54 -23.58 21.67 -6.52
N ALA A 55 -24.80 21.42 -6.03
CA ALA A 55 -25.55 20.20 -6.32
C ALA A 55 -25.87 20.06 -7.82
N ALA A 56 -26.29 21.15 -8.47
CA ALA A 56 -26.57 21.14 -9.90
C ALA A 56 -25.31 20.87 -10.75
N LEU A 57 -24.20 21.53 -10.43
CA LEU A 57 -22.91 21.28 -11.09
C LEU A 57 -22.37 19.89 -10.84
N TRP A 58 -22.56 19.35 -9.65
CA TRP A 58 -22.16 17.98 -9.30
C TRP A 58 -22.92 16.95 -10.14
N GLN A 59 -24.24 17.10 -10.27
CA GLN A 59 -25.07 16.23 -11.13
C GLN A 59 -24.65 16.35 -12.62
N ASP A 60 -24.41 17.56 -13.09
CA ASP A 60 -23.93 17.80 -14.46
C ASP A 60 -22.54 17.19 -14.68
N GLY A 61 -21.66 17.28 -13.67
CA GLY A 61 -20.32 16.73 -13.70
C GLY A 61 -20.27 15.21 -13.83
N ILE A 62 -21.08 14.51 -13.04
CA ILE A 62 -21.22 13.05 -13.14
C ILE A 62 -21.80 12.67 -14.51
N LYS A 63 -22.91 13.30 -14.92
CA LYS A 63 -23.58 13.00 -16.18
C LYS A 63 -22.69 13.21 -17.40
N LYS A 64 -21.82 14.22 -17.38
CA LYS A 64 -20.91 14.56 -18.47
C LYS A 64 -19.50 13.95 -18.32
N GLY A 65 -19.24 13.22 -17.25
CA GLY A 65 -17.97 12.52 -17.00
C GLY A 65 -16.76 13.43 -16.71
N TRP A 66 -16.97 14.73 -16.40
CA TRP A 66 -15.86 15.60 -16.00
C TRP A 66 -15.63 15.62 -14.48
N LEU A 67 -16.59 15.14 -13.69
CA LEU A 67 -16.44 14.88 -12.26
C LEU A 67 -16.37 13.36 -12.08
N MET A 68 -15.18 12.84 -11.95
CA MET A 68 -14.99 11.47 -11.49
C MET A 68 -15.17 11.46 -9.99
N MET A 69 -16.07 10.63 -9.47
CA MET A 69 -16.12 10.32 -8.04
C MET A 69 -14.82 9.59 -7.70
N SER A 70 -13.77 10.34 -7.43
CA SER A 70 -12.66 9.77 -6.66
C SER A 70 -13.19 9.56 -5.24
N ALA A 71 -13.06 8.34 -4.72
CA ALA A 71 -13.20 8.16 -3.28
C ALA A 71 -12.35 9.24 -2.59
N PRO A 72 -12.85 9.87 -1.51
CA PRO A 72 -12.07 10.86 -0.77
C PRO A 72 -10.70 10.26 -0.48
N PRO A 73 -9.61 11.02 -0.64
CA PRO A 73 -8.29 10.46 -0.39
C PRO A 73 -8.31 9.85 1.01
N VAL A 74 -7.95 8.57 1.09
CA VAL A 74 -7.98 7.75 2.33
C VAL A 74 -7.36 8.48 3.53
N VAL A 75 -6.41 9.36 3.25
CA VAL A 75 -5.74 10.20 4.26
C VAL A 75 -6.73 11.09 5.02
N ASN A 76 -7.65 11.78 4.34
CA ASN A 76 -8.63 12.67 5.00
C ASN A 76 -9.67 11.88 5.79
N LEU A 77 -10.04 10.68 5.31
CA LEU A 77 -10.94 9.79 6.04
C LEU A 77 -10.33 9.36 7.37
N VAL A 78 -9.07 8.90 7.35
CA VAL A 78 -8.38 8.38 8.54
C VAL A 78 -8.21 9.47 9.62
N GLU A 79 -7.92 10.71 9.23
CA GLU A 79 -7.72 11.84 10.16
C GLU A 79 -9.00 12.25 10.90
N SER A 80 -10.17 12.02 10.32
CA SER A 80 -11.47 12.37 10.91
C SER A 80 -12.02 11.32 11.88
N LEU A 81 -11.47 10.10 11.88
CA LEU A 81 -11.98 8.98 12.67
C LEU A 81 -11.49 9.03 14.13
N SER A 82 -12.38 8.67 15.06
CA SER A 82 -12.03 8.39 16.45
C SER A 82 -11.13 7.14 16.55
N VAL A 83 -10.48 6.96 17.71
CA VAL A 83 -9.63 5.77 17.96
C VAL A 83 -10.43 4.47 17.80
N ALA A 84 -11.67 4.44 18.26
CA ALA A 84 -12.52 3.26 18.14
C ALA A 84 -12.82 2.93 16.66
N GLU A 85 -13.17 3.92 15.87
CA GLU A 85 -13.42 3.78 14.43
C GLU A 85 -12.17 3.36 13.66
N LEU A 86 -11.00 3.88 14.04
CA LEU A 86 -9.72 3.45 13.47
C LEU A 86 -9.43 1.97 13.74
N LEU A 87 -9.72 1.49 14.95
CA LEU A 87 -9.55 0.07 15.28
C LEU A 87 -10.53 -0.82 14.51
N VAL A 88 -11.78 -0.39 14.35
CA VAL A 88 -12.77 -1.11 13.50
C VAL A 88 -12.31 -1.14 12.04
N LEU A 89 -11.89 0.00 11.49
CA LEU A 89 -11.38 0.08 10.12
C LEU A 89 -10.16 -0.84 9.93
N HIS A 90 -9.22 -0.84 10.88
CA HIS A 90 -8.05 -1.73 10.84
C HIS A 90 -8.46 -3.21 10.77
N ALA A 91 -9.45 -3.61 11.59
CA ALA A 91 -9.96 -4.98 11.57
C ALA A 91 -10.63 -5.32 10.22
N GLN A 92 -11.46 -4.42 9.68
CA GLN A 92 -12.14 -4.59 8.40
C GLN A 92 -11.14 -4.70 7.23
N VAL A 93 -10.10 -3.85 7.20
CA VAL A 93 -9.03 -3.93 6.20
C VAL A 93 -8.32 -5.28 6.27
N GLY A 94 -8.04 -5.78 7.48
CA GLY A 94 -7.45 -7.11 7.68
C GLY A 94 -8.32 -8.24 7.13
N GLU A 95 -9.64 -8.20 7.36
CA GLU A 95 -10.59 -9.19 6.82
C GLU A 95 -10.67 -9.12 5.30
N GLU A 96 -10.71 -7.92 4.73
CA GLU A 96 -10.75 -7.75 3.27
C GLU A 96 -9.49 -8.31 2.60
N LEU A 97 -8.29 -8.06 3.17
CA LEU A 97 -7.05 -8.63 2.66
C LEU A 97 -7.04 -10.17 2.77
N ARG A 98 -7.63 -10.74 3.81
CA ARG A 98 -7.82 -12.20 3.93
C ARG A 98 -8.80 -12.71 2.89
N GLY A 99 -9.94 -12.04 2.70
CA GLY A 99 -10.93 -12.39 1.68
C GLY A 99 -10.35 -12.41 0.26
N ARG A 100 -9.40 -11.52 -0.02
CA ARG A 100 -8.64 -11.49 -1.30
C ARG A 100 -7.49 -12.51 -1.37
N GLY A 101 -7.23 -13.26 -0.31
CA GLY A 101 -6.13 -14.22 -0.25
C GLY A 101 -4.73 -13.58 -0.20
N VAL A 102 -4.63 -12.29 0.10
CA VAL A 102 -3.35 -11.55 0.16
C VAL A 102 -2.64 -11.79 1.49
N VAL A 103 -3.40 -11.93 2.58
CA VAL A 103 -2.87 -12.29 3.90
C VAL A 103 -3.62 -13.49 4.46
N ARG A 104 -2.96 -14.28 5.31
CA ARG A 104 -3.53 -15.49 5.91
C ARG A 104 -3.63 -15.43 7.43
N SER A 105 -2.90 -14.50 8.04
CA SER A 105 -2.86 -14.33 9.50
C SER A 105 -3.46 -13.00 9.93
N ALA A 106 -3.67 -12.83 11.24
CA ALA A 106 -4.05 -11.56 11.85
C ALA A 106 -2.83 -10.71 12.26
N ASN A 107 -1.63 -11.13 11.90
CA ASN A 107 -0.39 -10.44 12.21
C ASN A 107 -0.15 -9.23 11.28
N ASN A 108 1.01 -8.58 11.44
CA ASN A 108 1.44 -7.56 10.49
C ASN A 108 1.51 -8.15 9.07
N PRO A 109 0.89 -7.54 8.05
CA PRO A 109 0.74 -8.14 6.72
C PRO A 109 2.05 -8.31 5.94
N THR A 110 3.16 -7.75 6.41
CA THR A 110 4.43 -7.72 5.65
C THR A 110 4.93 -9.11 5.26
N GLY A 111 4.82 -10.11 6.16
CA GLY A 111 5.23 -11.49 5.88
C GLY A 111 4.30 -12.16 4.87
N ASP A 112 3.02 -12.19 5.19
CA ASP A 112 2.00 -12.83 4.36
C ASP A 112 1.97 -12.23 2.94
N PHE A 113 2.12 -10.90 2.82
CA PHE A 113 2.17 -10.23 1.52
C PHE A 113 3.41 -10.62 0.71
N ALA A 114 4.56 -10.81 1.36
CA ALA A 114 5.75 -11.32 0.70
C ALA A 114 5.53 -12.75 0.17
N GLU A 115 4.97 -13.63 0.99
CA GLU A 115 4.63 -15.00 0.59
C GLU A 115 3.66 -15.00 -0.62
N TYR A 116 2.62 -14.16 -0.56
CA TYR A 116 1.68 -13.98 -1.67
C TYR A 116 2.39 -13.57 -2.97
N LEU A 117 3.30 -12.57 -2.91
CA LEU A 117 4.01 -12.07 -4.09
C LEU A 117 4.96 -13.12 -4.69
N PHE A 118 5.77 -13.80 -3.86
CA PHE A 118 6.68 -14.82 -4.33
C PHE A 118 5.93 -16.02 -4.94
N CYS A 119 4.89 -16.51 -4.27
CA CYS A 119 4.08 -17.61 -4.79
C CYS A 119 3.41 -17.22 -6.12
N ARG A 120 2.90 -15.99 -6.22
CA ARG A 120 2.28 -15.48 -7.47
C ARG A 120 3.29 -15.30 -8.59
N ALA A 121 4.48 -14.76 -8.31
CA ALA A 121 5.52 -14.48 -9.31
C ALA A 121 6.08 -15.76 -9.93
N PHE A 122 6.28 -16.80 -9.12
CA PHE A 122 6.98 -18.01 -9.52
C PHE A 122 6.10 -19.26 -9.60
N GLY A 123 4.81 -19.16 -9.29
CA GLY A 123 3.91 -20.31 -9.25
C GLY A 123 4.26 -21.30 -8.16
N TRP A 124 4.86 -20.85 -7.04
CA TRP A 124 5.20 -21.72 -5.93
C TRP A 124 3.96 -22.16 -5.16
N GLN A 125 4.01 -23.39 -4.65
CA GLN A 125 3.01 -23.88 -3.74
C GLN A 125 3.30 -23.37 -2.33
N GLN A 126 2.41 -22.54 -1.78
CA GLN A 126 2.53 -22.03 -0.42
C GLN A 126 2.33 -23.17 0.59
N ALA A 127 3.22 -23.23 1.59
CA ALA A 127 3.11 -24.23 2.64
C ALA A 127 1.93 -23.94 3.59
N PRO A 128 1.32 -24.96 4.22
CA PRO A 128 0.33 -24.75 5.27
C PRO A 128 0.90 -23.91 6.43
N ASN A 129 0.07 -23.11 7.11
CA ASN A 129 0.50 -22.30 8.27
C ASN A 129 1.09 -23.13 9.42
N SER A 130 0.79 -24.41 9.48
CA SER A 130 1.33 -25.37 10.47
C SER A 130 2.70 -25.90 10.10
N GLU A 131 3.15 -25.73 8.84
CA GLU A 131 4.46 -26.19 8.39
C GLU A 131 5.58 -25.40 9.07
N ARG A 132 6.61 -26.12 9.50
CA ARG A 132 7.77 -25.50 10.15
C ARG A 132 8.97 -25.63 9.25
N GLY A 133 9.66 -24.52 9.01
CA GLY A 133 10.94 -24.56 8.35
C GLY A 133 11.00 -23.94 6.96
N HIS A 134 9.91 -23.97 6.18
CA HIS A 134 9.82 -23.26 4.90
C HIS A 134 8.42 -22.73 4.67
N ASP A 135 8.29 -21.71 3.83
CA ASP A 135 7.05 -20.98 3.59
C ASP A 135 6.44 -21.35 2.22
N ALA A 136 7.24 -21.88 1.29
CA ALA A 136 6.77 -22.31 -0.02
C ALA A 136 7.67 -23.39 -0.64
N THR A 137 7.12 -24.14 -1.61
CA THR A 137 7.84 -25.16 -2.39
C THR A 137 7.71 -24.87 -3.87
N GLY A 138 8.84 -24.87 -4.59
CA GLY A 138 8.90 -24.76 -6.05
C GLY A 138 8.44 -26.03 -6.75
N GLN A 139 8.21 -25.96 -8.06
CA GLN A 139 7.81 -27.11 -8.88
C GLN A 139 8.89 -28.21 -8.94
N ASP A 140 10.15 -27.82 -8.74
CA ASP A 140 11.32 -28.71 -8.67
C ASP A 140 11.56 -29.31 -7.28
N GLY A 141 10.70 -29.03 -6.32
CA GLY A 141 10.82 -29.45 -4.93
C GLY A 141 11.73 -28.55 -4.06
N THR A 142 12.28 -27.47 -4.60
CA THR A 142 13.09 -26.51 -3.82
C THR A 142 12.24 -25.85 -2.74
N ARG A 143 12.72 -25.87 -1.50
CA ARG A 143 12.04 -25.29 -0.33
C ARG A 143 12.52 -23.86 -0.09
N TYR A 144 11.57 -22.94 -0.01
CA TYR A 144 11.82 -21.51 0.15
C TYR A 144 11.38 -21.03 1.53
N GLN A 145 12.31 -20.40 2.26
CA GLN A 145 11.98 -19.60 3.43
C GLN A 145 11.81 -18.15 2.99
N ILE A 146 10.66 -17.55 3.23
CA ILE A 146 10.36 -16.18 2.79
C ILE A 146 10.50 -15.21 3.97
N LYS A 147 11.30 -14.17 3.81
CA LYS A 147 11.51 -13.16 4.84
C LYS A 147 11.42 -11.77 4.24
N ALA A 148 10.66 -10.90 4.90
CA ALA A 148 10.39 -9.56 4.44
C ALA A 148 10.83 -8.49 5.44
N ARG A 149 11.08 -7.30 4.91
CA ARG A 149 11.24 -6.09 5.70
C ARG A 149 10.55 -4.91 5.03
N ARG A 150 9.66 -4.25 5.75
CA ARG A 150 9.13 -2.94 5.36
C ARG A 150 10.03 -1.86 5.94
N ILE A 151 10.61 -1.04 5.06
CA ILE A 151 11.44 0.11 5.40
C ILE A 151 10.53 1.33 5.42
N HIS A 152 10.46 2.01 6.56
CA HIS A 152 9.60 3.16 6.72
C HIS A 152 10.31 4.28 7.47
N ARG A 153 9.73 5.49 7.50
CA ARG A 153 10.34 6.70 8.07
C ARG A 153 10.88 6.52 9.50
N ARG A 154 10.27 5.67 10.32
CA ARG A 154 10.69 5.40 11.71
C ARG A 154 11.71 4.28 11.83
N ASN A 155 11.89 3.46 10.80
CA ASN A 155 12.82 2.33 10.82
C ASN A 155 13.41 2.06 9.44
N LYS A 156 14.69 2.42 9.29
CA LYS A 156 15.46 2.26 8.05
C LYS A 156 16.26 0.94 8.00
N SER A 157 16.14 0.09 9.02
CA SER A 157 16.86 -1.18 9.09
C SER A 157 16.46 -2.11 7.96
N ARG A 158 17.44 -2.73 7.31
CA ARG A 158 17.26 -3.79 6.31
C ARG A 158 17.40 -5.20 6.91
N GLN A 159 17.28 -5.29 8.24
CA GLN A 159 17.27 -6.59 8.91
C GLN A 159 15.98 -7.33 8.58
N LEU A 160 16.10 -8.51 8.01
CA LEU A 160 14.96 -9.42 7.83
C LEU A 160 14.47 -9.95 9.19
N SER A 161 13.25 -10.47 9.20
CA SER A 161 12.72 -11.15 10.41
C SER A 161 13.61 -12.34 10.78
N ALA A 162 13.57 -12.73 12.06
CA ALA A 162 14.42 -13.77 12.61
C ALA A 162 14.34 -15.09 11.82
N ILE A 163 15.51 -15.68 11.53
CA ILE A 163 15.62 -17.00 10.91
C ILE A 163 16.01 -17.97 12.03
N ARG A 164 15.14 -18.94 12.31
CA ARG A 164 15.39 -19.94 13.36
C ARG A 164 15.91 -21.22 12.72
N ASP A 165 16.73 -21.93 13.48
CA ASP A 165 17.24 -23.25 13.10
C ASP A 165 17.78 -23.30 11.66
N ILE A 166 18.63 -22.33 11.34
CA ILE A 166 19.18 -22.14 10.00
C ILE A 166 20.05 -23.34 9.54
N GLU A 167 20.67 -24.03 10.50
CA GLU A 167 21.52 -25.19 10.23
C GLU A 167 20.73 -26.50 10.14
N GLY A 168 19.44 -26.51 10.51
CA GLY A 168 18.57 -27.67 10.46
C GLY A 168 18.18 -28.13 9.04
N GLY A 169 18.61 -27.41 8.00
CA GLY A 169 18.35 -27.80 6.60
C GLY A 169 16.87 -27.80 6.21
N HIS A 170 16.08 -26.93 6.83
CA HIS A 170 14.63 -26.87 6.60
C HIS A 170 14.25 -26.16 5.30
N PHE A 171 15.13 -25.35 4.74
CA PHE A 171 14.94 -24.67 3.45
C PHE A 171 16.24 -24.69 2.62
N ASP A 172 16.11 -24.57 1.33
CA ASP A 172 17.21 -24.59 0.37
C ASP A 172 17.59 -23.16 -0.07
N VAL A 173 16.60 -22.27 -0.11
CA VAL A 173 16.75 -20.87 -0.55
C VAL A 173 15.99 -19.93 0.37
N LEU A 174 16.63 -18.81 0.76
CA LEU A 174 15.97 -17.68 1.39
C LEU A 174 15.47 -16.71 0.32
N ALA A 175 14.18 -16.49 0.25
CA ALA A 175 13.53 -15.47 -0.58
C ALA A 175 13.37 -14.20 0.26
N GLY A 176 14.25 -13.23 0.04
CA GLY A 176 14.30 -11.98 0.78
C GLY A 176 13.70 -10.82 0.02
N ILE A 177 12.85 -10.00 0.68
CA ILE A 177 12.22 -8.84 0.04
C ILE A 177 12.24 -7.60 0.96
N LEU A 178 12.47 -6.46 0.34
CA LEU A 178 12.36 -5.14 0.96
C LEU A 178 11.20 -4.36 0.34
N PHE A 179 10.31 -3.87 1.19
CA PHE A 179 9.24 -2.94 0.82
C PHE A 179 9.56 -1.51 1.29
N ASN A 180 9.04 -0.51 0.58
CA ASN A 180 8.99 0.86 1.07
C ASN A 180 7.83 1.07 2.06
N ASP A 181 7.61 2.33 2.47
CA ASP A 181 6.53 2.69 3.42
C ASP A 181 5.12 2.35 2.88
N ASP A 182 4.92 2.38 1.56
CA ASP A 182 3.66 2.12 0.86
C ASP A 182 3.50 0.67 0.39
N PHE A 183 4.26 -0.27 0.97
CA PHE A 183 4.29 -1.68 0.56
C PHE A 183 4.71 -1.94 -0.90
N LYS A 184 5.31 -0.95 -1.59
CA LYS A 184 5.89 -1.19 -2.92
C LYS A 184 7.23 -1.91 -2.82
N VAL A 185 7.47 -2.83 -3.74
CA VAL A 185 8.71 -3.60 -3.80
C VAL A 185 9.89 -2.70 -4.13
N MET A 186 10.86 -2.64 -3.22
CA MET A 186 12.14 -1.96 -3.45
C MET A 186 13.13 -2.90 -4.12
N ARG A 187 13.42 -4.03 -3.50
CA ARG A 187 14.33 -5.07 -3.98
C ARG A 187 13.91 -6.45 -3.47
N ALA A 188 14.20 -7.48 -4.27
CA ALA A 188 13.99 -8.87 -3.88
C ALA A 188 15.15 -9.75 -4.37
N ALA A 189 15.49 -10.79 -3.62
CA ALA A 189 16.57 -11.72 -3.93
C ALA A 189 16.24 -13.15 -3.55
N LEU A 190 16.74 -14.11 -4.32
CA LEU A 190 16.84 -15.51 -3.94
C LEU A 190 18.28 -15.82 -3.52
N ILE A 191 18.47 -16.30 -2.30
CA ILE A 191 19.77 -16.44 -1.66
C ILE A 191 19.93 -17.89 -1.20
N PRO A 192 20.92 -18.65 -1.70
CA PRO A 192 21.19 -20.03 -1.25
C PRO A 192 21.33 -20.10 0.28
N ALA A 193 20.79 -21.13 0.91
CA ALA A 193 20.83 -21.30 2.36
C ALA A 193 22.26 -21.28 2.91
N SER A 194 23.22 -21.85 2.19
CA SER A 194 24.66 -21.81 2.57
C SER A 194 25.21 -20.40 2.73
N LEU A 195 24.84 -19.48 1.83
CA LEU A 195 25.22 -18.05 1.93
C LEU A 195 24.49 -17.36 3.09
N VAL A 196 23.27 -17.77 3.39
CA VAL A 196 22.54 -17.22 4.55
C VAL A 196 23.21 -17.66 5.85
N VAL A 197 23.64 -18.91 5.97
CA VAL A 197 24.41 -19.42 7.11
C VAL A 197 25.71 -18.61 7.28
N GLU A 198 26.50 -18.50 6.21
CA GLU A 198 27.80 -17.80 6.22
C GLU A 198 27.67 -16.32 6.64
N ARG A 199 26.61 -15.64 6.21
CA ARG A 199 26.47 -14.18 6.35
C ARG A 199 25.54 -13.72 7.46
N SER A 200 24.93 -14.65 8.17
CA SER A 200 24.06 -14.31 9.31
C SER A 200 24.84 -14.21 10.62
N THR A 201 24.23 -13.56 11.60
CA THR A 201 24.77 -13.45 12.94
C THR A 201 23.82 -14.12 13.91
N PHE A 202 24.28 -15.10 14.68
CA PHE A 202 23.48 -15.74 15.71
C PHE A 202 23.23 -14.79 16.88
N ILE A 203 21.99 -14.73 17.33
CA ILE A 203 21.54 -13.91 18.46
C ILE A 203 21.01 -14.85 19.55
N ALA A 204 21.83 -15.14 20.55
CA ALA A 204 21.51 -16.08 21.63
C ALA A 204 20.21 -15.74 22.36
N ARG A 205 19.95 -14.46 22.63
CA ARG A 205 18.73 -13.99 23.34
C ARG A 205 17.43 -14.43 22.67
N THR A 206 17.40 -14.53 21.34
CA THR A 206 16.19 -14.88 20.56
C THR A 206 16.28 -16.26 19.95
N ASN A 207 17.36 -16.98 20.20
CA ASN A 207 17.68 -18.27 19.58
C ASN A 207 17.39 -18.24 18.07
N SER A 208 17.99 -17.28 17.36
CA SER A 208 17.74 -17.05 15.94
C SER A 208 18.89 -16.36 15.26
N ASN A 209 18.94 -16.46 13.95
CA ASN A 209 19.93 -15.80 13.12
C ASN A 209 19.38 -14.49 12.55
N ARG A 210 20.21 -13.45 12.57
CA ARG A 210 19.97 -12.14 12.02
C ARG A 210 20.63 -12.04 10.65
N PHE A 211 19.86 -11.82 9.61
CA PHE A 211 20.34 -11.57 8.26
C PHE A 211 20.04 -10.12 7.84
N MET A 212 21.05 -9.45 7.29
CA MET A 212 20.95 -8.08 6.82
C MET A 212 20.89 -8.06 5.29
N LEU A 213 19.75 -7.74 4.71
CA LEU A 213 19.55 -7.67 3.26
C LEU A 213 20.05 -6.30 2.71
N ARG A 214 21.37 -6.09 2.76
CA ARG A 214 22.05 -4.89 2.26
C ARG A 214 22.37 -5.01 0.77
N ASP A 215 22.70 -3.90 0.11
CA ASP A 215 22.95 -3.88 -1.34
C ASP A 215 24.11 -4.78 -1.77
N GLU A 216 25.10 -5.01 -0.90
CA GLU A 216 26.23 -5.91 -1.16
C GLU A 216 25.80 -7.36 -1.36
N VAL A 217 24.64 -7.78 -0.82
CA VAL A 217 24.14 -9.15 -0.96
C VAL A 217 23.87 -9.51 -2.42
N TRP A 218 23.39 -8.55 -3.21
CA TRP A 218 23.11 -8.78 -4.63
C TRP A 218 24.37 -8.93 -5.51
N ALA A 219 25.52 -8.51 -5.01
CA ALA A 219 26.80 -8.70 -5.71
C ALA A 219 27.46 -10.07 -5.40
N VAL A 220 26.88 -10.86 -4.49
CA VAL A 220 27.43 -12.16 -4.11
C VAL A 220 27.13 -13.21 -5.17
N PRO A 221 28.13 -13.95 -5.66
CA PRO A 221 27.89 -15.06 -6.61
C PRO A 221 26.89 -16.08 -6.04
N GLY A 222 25.91 -16.48 -6.85
CA GLY A 222 24.84 -17.39 -6.45
C GLY A 222 23.57 -16.71 -5.92
N VAL A 223 23.59 -15.42 -5.64
CA VAL A 223 22.39 -14.64 -5.33
C VAL A 223 21.73 -14.19 -6.64
N LEU A 224 20.42 -14.40 -6.74
CA LEU A 224 19.63 -13.98 -7.90
C LEU A 224 18.82 -12.73 -7.53
N ASP A 225 18.95 -11.66 -8.32
CA ASP A 225 18.06 -10.50 -8.22
C ASP A 225 16.75 -10.83 -8.94
N VAL A 226 15.66 -10.88 -8.20
CA VAL A 226 14.31 -11.18 -8.71
C VAL A 226 13.36 -9.99 -8.53
N THR A 227 13.93 -8.81 -8.43
CA THR A 227 13.16 -7.57 -8.18
C THR A 227 12.14 -7.30 -9.28
N ALA A 228 12.49 -7.55 -10.54
CA ALA A 228 11.62 -7.27 -11.68
C ALA A 228 10.41 -8.21 -11.70
N GLU A 229 10.62 -9.51 -11.45
CA GLU A 229 9.59 -10.54 -11.41
C GLU A 229 8.59 -10.27 -10.28
N ILE A 230 9.10 -9.93 -9.10
CA ILE A 230 8.25 -9.62 -7.96
C ILE A 230 7.46 -8.32 -8.18
N LYS A 231 8.06 -7.28 -8.79
CA LYS A 231 7.33 -6.07 -9.15
C LYS A 231 6.22 -6.33 -10.17
N ALA A 232 6.45 -7.21 -11.13
CA ALA A 232 5.43 -7.60 -12.10
C ALA A 232 4.26 -8.37 -11.47
N ALA A 233 4.48 -9.01 -10.32
CA ALA A 233 3.46 -9.72 -9.57
C ALA A 233 2.69 -8.82 -8.57
N GLU A 234 3.07 -7.55 -8.38
CA GLU A 234 2.30 -6.62 -7.54
C GLU A 234 0.86 -6.52 -8.07
N PRO A 235 -0.17 -6.55 -7.19
CA PRO A 235 -1.54 -6.33 -7.60
C PRO A 235 -1.66 -4.95 -8.27
N SER A 236 -2.36 -4.88 -9.41
CA SER A 236 -2.73 -3.62 -10.03
C SER A 236 -3.62 -2.82 -9.07
N LEU A 237 -3.35 -1.52 -8.94
CA LEU A 237 -4.20 -0.57 -8.20
C LEU A 237 -5.55 -0.40 -8.87
#